data_d665cd21068e531fea9a2fd2fc675ce8
#
_entry.id   d665cd21068e531fea9a2fd2fc675ce8
#
_cell.length_a   1.000
_cell.length_b   1.000
_cell.length_c   1.000
_cell.angle_alpha   90.00
_cell.angle_beta   90.00
_cell.angle_gamma   90.00
#
_symmetry.space_group_name_H-M   'P 1'
#
loop_
_entity.id
_entity.type
_entity.pdbx_description
1 polymer ?
#
loop_
_entity_poly.entity_id
_entity_poly.type
_entity_poly.pdbx_seq_one_letter_code
_entity_poly.pdbx_strand_id
1 'polypeptide(L)'
;MSKHKSLKKQREALCEDLLEAQFELQKANLGPVLLLVSGNDLAGKAELIYTFYEWLDNRYLNTRAFTLPQGIERKMPRLWRYWRSLPPAGTLGFYLGSWYHQPLIQLSRGRMSDTRFKSEMEQVTRFENQLAAEGVTLLKLWLHLDDDHAQHYPPREQQKQYDSLAMREWGEFSTTEYTKVREAAKRMSELTSTTIAPWIQVASSDAEARDLYVGKLL
;
A
#
# COMPACT_ATOMS: atom_id res chain seq x y z
N MET A 1 9.43 -15.12 -28.87
CA MET A 1 9.42 -16.32 -28.00
C MET A 1 10.40 -16.27 -26.81
N SER A 2 11.47 -15.50 -26.86
CA SER A 2 12.51 -15.47 -25.81
C SER A 2 12.11 -14.73 -24.52
N LYS A 3 11.51 -13.52 -24.60
CA LYS A 3 11.24 -12.64 -23.42
C LYS A 3 10.19 -13.24 -22.46
N HIS A 4 9.11 -13.78 -22.98
CA HIS A 4 8.02 -14.37 -22.17
C HIS A 4 8.46 -15.64 -21.41
N LYS A 5 9.30 -16.48 -22.04
CA LYS A 5 9.90 -17.66 -21.38
C LYS A 5 10.85 -17.27 -20.26
N SER A 6 11.59 -16.16 -20.44
CA SER A 6 12.50 -15.62 -19.42
C SER A 6 11.76 -15.10 -18.20
N LEU A 7 10.67 -14.32 -18.40
CA LEU A 7 9.85 -13.77 -17.31
C LEU A 7 9.16 -14.89 -16.50
N LYS A 8 8.59 -15.88 -17.18
CA LYS A 8 7.98 -17.04 -16.51
C LYS A 8 8.98 -17.77 -15.60
N LYS A 9 10.20 -18.03 -16.09
CA LYS A 9 11.25 -18.66 -15.29
C LYS A 9 11.68 -17.80 -14.10
N GLN A 10 11.78 -16.48 -14.29
CA GLN A 10 12.09 -15.55 -13.19
C GLN A 10 11.00 -15.57 -12.12
N ARG A 11 9.72 -15.59 -12.54
CA ARG A 11 8.60 -15.68 -11.60
C ARG A 11 8.61 -16.99 -10.81
N GLU A 12 8.82 -18.12 -11.49
CA GLU A 12 8.88 -19.43 -10.83
C GLU A 12 9.97 -19.46 -9.76
N ALA A 13 11.19 -19.03 -10.10
CA ALA A 13 12.30 -18.95 -9.14
C ALA A 13 11.99 -18.00 -7.97
N LEU A 14 11.43 -16.82 -8.26
CA LEU A 14 11.06 -15.86 -7.22
C LEU A 14 9.97 -16.41 -6.29
N CYS A 15 9.00 -17.17 -6.80
CA CYS A 15 7.98 -17.80 -5.95
C CYS A 15 8.61 -18.84 -5.00
N GLU A 16 9.58 -19.60 -5.45
CA GLU A 16 10.31 -20.56 -4.61
C GLU A 16 11.08 -19.82 -3.51
N ASP A 17 11.85 -18.79 -3.87
CA ASP A 17 12.60 -17.95 -2.91
C ASP A 17 11.68 -17.29 -1.87
N LEU A 18 10.54 -16.78 -2.31
CA LEU A 18 9.56 -16.12 -1.43
C LEU A 18 8.86 -17.10 -0.47
N LEU A 19 8.55 -18.31 -0.92
CA LEU A 19 8.00 -19.35 -0.04
C LEU A 19 9.01 -19.79 1.01
N GLU A 20 10.29 -19.93 0.63
CA GLU A 20 11.37 -20.23 1.58
C GLU A 20 11.56 -19.11 2.60
N ALA A 21 11.60 -17.84 2.15
CA ALA A 21 11.70 -16.68 3.02
C ALA A 21 10.50 -16.57 3.99
N GLN A 22 9.28 -16.83 3.50
CA GLN A 22 8.07 -16.86 4.34
C GLN A 22 8.16 -17.98 5.41
N PHE A 23 8.66 -19.15 5.05
CA PHE A 23 8.86 -20.25 5.98
C PHE A 23 9.90 -19.90 7.06
N GLU A 24 11.01 -19.30 6.69
CA GLU A 24 12.04 -18.87 7.65
C GLU A 24 11.53 -17.72 8.56
N LEU A 25 10.76 -16.77 8.03
CA LEU A 25 10.11 -15.72 8.81
C LEU A 25 9.21 -16.33 9.90
N GLN A 26 8.39 -17.30 9.53
CA GLN A 26 7.47 -17.99 10.43
C GLN A 26 8.23 -18.81 11.48
N LYS A 27 9.20 -19.61 11.07
CA LYS A 27 9.98 -20.49 11.94
C LYS A 27 10.81 -19.70 12.96
N ALA A 28 11.40 -18.59 12.55
CA ALA A 28 12.17 -17.71 13.44
C ALA A 28 11.28 -16.84 14.33
N ASN A 29 9.95 -16.86 14.12
CA ASN A 29 8.97 -16.04 14.85
C ASN A 29 9.39 -14.56 14.91
N LEU A 30 9.94 -14.06 13.81
CA LEU A 30 10.30 -12.65 13.69
C LEU A 30 9.03 -11.78 13.64
N GLY A 31 9.18 -10.49 13.96
CA GLY A 31 8.07 -9.54 13.84
C GLY A 31 7.46 -9.56 12.44
N PRO A 32 6.20 -9.13 12.29
CA PRO A 32 5.53 -9.19 11.00
C PRO A 32 6.16 -8.26 9.97
N VAL A 33 6.10 -8.66 8.71
CA VAL A 33 6.40 -7.77 7.57
C VAL A 33 5.09 -7.15 7.11
N LEU A 34 5.01 -5.82 7.14
CA LEU A 34 3.80 -5.07 6.81
C LEU A 34 4.00 -4.20 5.56
N LEU A 35 3.28 -4.53 4.50
CA LEU A 35 3.27 -3.77 3.26
C LEU A 35 2.12 -2.75 3.26
N LEU A 36 2.46 -1.47 3.18
CA LEU A 36 1.49 -0.41 2.94
C LEU A 36 1.37 -0.21 1.44
N VAL A 37 0.29 -0.74 0.85
CA VAL A 37 0.05 -0.64 -0.59
C VAL A 37 -0.76 0.62 -0.87
N SER A 38 -0.08 1.67 -1.27
CA SER A 38 -0.65 2.98 -1.60
C SER A 38 -0.41 3.31 -3.08
N GLY A 39 -1.03 4.37 -3.56
CA GLY A 39 -0.85 4.80 -4.94
C GLY A 39 -2.15 5.12 -5.65
N ASN A 40 -2.06 5.29 -6.95
CA ASN A 40 -3.18 5.64 -7.82
C ASN A 40 -4.26 4.57 -7.81
N ASP A 41 -5.51 4.96 -8.04
CA ASP A 41 -6.63 4.03 -7.94
C ASP A 41 -6.54 2.87 -8.95
N LEU A 42 -6.12 3.13 -10.16
CA LEU A 42 -5.97 2.11 -11.22
C LEU A 42 -4.56 1.50 -11.30
N ALA A 43 -3.69 1.75 -10.33
CA ALA A 43 -2.33 1.21 -10.35
C ALA A 43 -2.22 -0.27 -9.94
N GLY A 44 -3.34 -0.99 -9.88
CA GLY A 44 -3.34 -2.43 -9.66
C GLY A 44 -2.99 -2.85 -8.22
N LYS A 45 -3.41 -2.07 -7.20
CA LYS A 45 -3.14 -2.37 -5.79
C LYS A 45 -3.74 -3.71 -5.33
N ALA A 46 -4.96 -3.99 -5.75
CA ALA A 46 -5.64 -5.23 -5.42
C ALA A 46 -5.05 -6.42 -6.19
N GLU A 47 -4.77 -6.22 -7.46
CA GLU A 47 -4.14 -7.22 -8.34
C GLU A 47 -2.78 -7.63 -7.79
N LEU A 48 -1.95 -6.69 -7.34
CA LEU A 48 -0.67 -6.99 -6.69
C LEU A 48 -0.87 -7.91 -5.48
N ILE A 49 -1.85 -7.62 -4.62
CA ILE A 49 -2.14 -8.46 -3.46
C ILE A 49 -2.62 -9.85 -3.89
N TYR A 50 -3.49 -9.95 -4.90
CA TYR A 50 -3.91 -11.24 -5.44
C TYR A 50 -2.75 -12.07 -5.96
N THR A 51 -1.79 -11.44 -6.65
CA THR A 51 -0.57 -12.11 -7.10
C THR A 51 0.20 -12.73 -5.93
N PHE A 52 0.32 -12.02 -4.81
CA PHE A 52 0.99 -12.57 -3.61
C PHE A 52 0.20 -13.70 -2.94
N TYR A 53 -1.13 -13.67 -3.02
CA TYR A 53 -1.95 -14.81 -2.58
C TYR A 53 -1.78 -16.05 -3.47
N GLU A 54 -1.37 -15.90 -4.73
CA GLU A 54 -1.02 -17.01 -5.62
C GLU A 54 0.41 -17.52 -5.39
N TRP A 55 1.33 -16.66 -4.94
CA TRP A 55 2.75 -16.99 -4.81
C TRP A 55 3.16 -17.49 -3.44
N LEU A 56 2.39 -17.19 -2.40
CA LEU A 56 2.74 -17.40 -0.99
C LEU A 56 1.74 -18.33 -0.30
N ASP A 57 2.11 -18.85 0.86
CA ASP A 57 1.20 -19.60 1.72
C ASP A 57 0.19 -18.66 2.40
N ASN A 58 -1.07 -18.79 2.00
CA ASN A 58 -2.18 -17.92 2.43
C ASN A 58 -2.45 -17.99 3.95
N ARG A 59 -2.02 -19.03 4.63
CA ARG A 59 -2.18 -19.17 6.09
C ARG A 59 -1.42 -18.11 6.87
N TYR A 60 -0.37 -17.57 6.28
CA TYR A 60 0.51 -16.57 6.88
C TYR A 60 0.38 -15.19 6.22
N LEU A 61 -0.71 -14.96 5.48
CA LEU A 61 -1.04 -13.68 4.87
C LEU A 61 -2.22 -13.03 5.58
N ASN A 62 -2.11 -11.73 5.83
CA ASN A 62 -3.15 -10.92 6.44
C ASN A 62 -3.42 -9.68 5.59
N THR A 63 -4.60 -9.58 5.00
CA THR A 63 -4.98 -8.38 4.25
C THR A 63 -6.02 -7.57 5.01
N ARG A 64 -5.80 -6.26 5.11
CA ARG A 64 -6.73 -5.29 5.68
C ARG A 64 -6.96 -4.14 4.71
N ALA A 65 -8.22 -3.95 4.32
CA ALA A 65 -8.67 -2.75 3.62
C ALA A 65 -9.35 -1.82 4.64
N PHE A 66 -8.76 -0.66 4.87
CA PHE A 66 -9.29 0.33 5.81
C PHE A 66 -10.17 1.33 5.05
N THR A 67 -11.39 1.48 5.51
CA THR A 67 -12.34 2.50 5.09
C THR A 67 -12.41 3.63 6.12
N LEU A 68 -13.36 4.55 6.00
CA LEU A 68 -13.61 5.56 7.02
C LEU A 68 -13.88 4.89 8.38
N PRO A 69 -13.39 5.47 9.49
CA PRO A 69 -13.61 4.93 10.82
C PRO A 69 -15.09 4.75 11.12
N GLN A 70 -15.46 3.60 11.70
CA GLN A 70 -16.86 3.26 12.03
C GLN A 70 -16.99 2.84 13.50
N GLY A 71 -18.20 2.96 14.02
CA GLY A 71 -18.53 2.49 15.36
C GLY A 71 -17.55 2.99 16.43
N ILE A 72 -16.91 2.08 17.14
CA ILE A 72 -15.95 2.37 18.21
C ILE A 72 -14.71 3.11 17.70
N GLU A 73 -14.28 2.89 16.47
CA GLU A 73 -13.09 3.53 15.89
C GLU A 73 -13.21 5.06 15.86
N ARG A 74 -14.44 5.61 15.73
CA ARG A 74 -14.69 7.07 15.77
C ARG A 74 -14.45 7.68 17.14
N LYS A 75 -14.48 6.86 18.20
CA LYS A 75 -14.27 7.28 19.59
C LYS A 75 -12.85 7.07 20.09
N MET A 76 -12.04 6.38 19.30
CA MET A 76 -10.66 6.04 19.65
C MET A 76 -9.65 6.96 18.95
N PRO A 77 -8.43 7.09 19.45
CA PRO A 77 -7.37 7.81 18.76
C PRO A 77 -7.18 7.27 17.33
N ARG A 78 -6.89 8.15 16.38
CA ARG A 78 -6.84 7.86 14.94
C ARG A 78 -6.00 6.62 14.58
N LEU A 79 -4.86 6.44 15.23
CA LEU A 79 -3.93 5.33 14.94
C LEU A 79 -4.26 4.03 15.66
N TRP A 80 -5.20 4.05 16.61
CA TRP A 80 -5.60 2.88 17.41
C TRP A 80 -6.06 1.69 16.54
N ARG A 81 -6.86 1.94 15.50
CA ARG A 81 -7.37 0.90 14.60
C ARG A 81 -6.28 0.12 13.90
N TYR A 82 -5.17 0.78 13.60
CA TYR A 82 -4.02 0.16 12.93
C TYR A 82 -3.20 -0.69 13.90
N TRP A 83 -2.99 -0.22 15.14
CA TRP A 83 -2.41 -1.03 16.21
C TRP A 83 -3.17 -2.34 16.40
N ARG A 84 -4.48 -2.23 16.54
CA ARG A 84 -5.36 -3.39 16.76
C ARG A 84 -5.35 -4.39 15.60
N SER A 85 -5.02 -3.94 14.41
CA SER A 85 -5.10 -4.75 13.17
C SER A 85 -3.74 -5.31 12.76
N LEU A 86 -2.68 -5.08 13.55
CA LEU A 86 -1.35 -5.61 13.23
C LEU A 86 -1.41 -7.13 13.07
N PRO A 87 -0.76 -7.66 12.04
CA PRO A 87 -0.63 -9.09 11.86
C PRO A 87 0.29 -9.67 12.95
N PRO A 88 0.13 -10.96 13.30
CA PRO A 88 1.00 -11.61 14.27
C PRO A 88 2.43 -11.77 13.74
N ALA A 89 3.39 -11.99 14.65
CA ALA A 89 4.75 -12.35 14.29
C ALA A 89 4.80 -13.55 13.33
N GLY A 90 5.79 -13.60 12.46
CA GLY A 90 5.95 -14.67 11.48
C GLY A 90 5.00 -14.57 10.27
N THR A 91 4.30 -13.44 10.07
CA THR A 91 3.33 -13.28 8.98
C THR A 91 3.58 -12.04 8.15
N LEU A 92 3.01 -12.02 6.93
CA LEU A 92 2.98 -10.83 6.07
C LEU A 92 1.61 -10.17 6.15
N GLY A 93 1.61 -8.84 6.28
CA GLY A 93 0.40 -8.03 6.26
C GLY A 93 0.35 -7.11 5.04
N PHE A 94 -0.83 -6.99 4.42
CA PHE A 94 -1.09 -6.04 3.35
C PHE A 94 -2.14 -5.04 3.80
N TYR A 95 -1.77 -3.76 3.85
CA TYR A 95 -2.69 -2.68 4.22
C TYR A 95 -3.04 -1.86 2.99
N LEU A 96 -4.33 -1.92 2.62
CA LEU A 96 -4.95 -0.99 1.69
C LEU A 96 -5.60 0.13 2.49
N GLY A 97 -5.32 1.38 2.13
CA GLY A 97 -5.88 2.51 2.86
C GLY A 97 -5.32 2.67 4.26
N SER A 98 -4.02 2.71 4.38
CA SER A 98 -3.29 2.87 5.65
C SER A 98 -3.55 4.24 6.32
N TRP A 99 -2.84 4.52 7.38
CA TRP A 99 -2.87 5.79 8.14
C TRP A 99 -2.54 7.04 7.34
N TYR A 100 -1.98 6.89 6.15
CA TYR A 100 -1.66 7.96 5.22
C TYR A 100 -2.86 8.43 4.39
N HIS A 101 -3.80 7.54 4.11
CA HIS A 101 -4.81 7.78 3.10
C HIS A 101 -5.73 8.97 3.45
N GLN A 102 -6.31 8.96 4.64
CA GLN A 102 -7.25 10.00 5.03
C GLN A 102 -6.62 11.41 5.05
N PRO A 103 -5.43 11.63 5.66
CA PRO A 103 -4.75 12.92 5.57
C PRO A 103 -4.44 13.34 4.14
N LEU A 104 -4.00 12.40 3.29
CA LEU A 104 -3.70 12.64 1.89
C LEU A 104 -4.92 13.19 1.14
N ILE A 105 -6.06 12.53 1.25
CA ILE A 105 -7.32 12.94 0.62
C ILE A 105 -7.80 14.28 1.16
N GLN A 106 -7.70 14.51 2.45
CA GLN A 106 -8.13 15.78 3.04
C GLN A 106 -7.26 16.95 2.57
N LEU A 107 -5.94 16.74 2.45
CA LEU A 107 -5.03 17.76 1.91
C LEU A 107 -5.33 18.03 0.44
N SER A 108 -5.42 17.00 -0.40
CA SER A 108 -5.67 17.14 -1.84
C SER A 108 -6.97 17.87 -2.16
N ARG A 109 -7.98 17.75 -1.29
CA ARG A 109 -9.29 18.43 -1.39
C ARG A 109 -9.34 19.78 -0.70
N GLY A 110 -8.21 20.29 -0.18
CA GLY A 110 -8.17 21.56 0.54
C GLY A 110 -8.96 21.56 1.87
N ARG A 111 -9.25 20.38 2.42
CA ARG A 111 -9.97 20.21 3.69
C ARG A 111 -9.04 20.13 4.90
N MET A 112 -7.74 20.15 4.66
CA MET A 112 -6.71 20.14 5.69
C MET A 112 -5.67 21.21 5.36
N SER A 113 -5.26 22.00 6.36
CA SER A 113 -4.18 22.96 6.20
C SER A 113 -2.83 22.26 6.16
N ASP A 114 -1.86 22.89 5.54
CA ASP A 114 -0.48 22.41 5.45
C ASP A 114 0.16 22.16 6.81
N THR A 115 -0.07 23.07 7.76
CA THR A 115 0.45 22.95 9.13
C THR A 115 -0.12 21.71 9.82
N ARG A 116 -1.42 21.47 9.67
CA ARG A 116 -2.08 20.29 10.23
C ARG A 116 -1.58 19.01 9.56
N PHE A 117 -1.44 19.01 8.25
CA PHE A 117 -0.91 17.87 7.53
C PHE A 117 0.49 17.49 7.99
N LYS A 118 1.39 18.49 8.13
CA LYS A 118 2.74 18.27 8.67
C LYS A 118 2.71 17.65 10.06
N SER A 119 1.90 18.19 10.97
CA SER A 119 1.75 17.64 12.31
C SER A 119 1.22 16.20 12.31
N GLU A 120 0.27 15.87 11.42
CA GLU A 120 -0.22 14.49 11.27
C GLU A 120 0.86 13.55 10.71
N MET A 121 1.70 14.01 9.77
CA MET A 121 2.82 13.22 9.25
C MET A 121 3.91 12.97 10.33
N GLU A 122 4.18 13.94 11.17
CA GLU A 122 5.06 13.76 12.33
C GLU A 122 4.53 12.71 13.33
N GLN A 123 3.20 12.67 13.56
CA GLN A 123 2.58 11.64 14.38
C GLN A 123 2.69 10.26 13.72
N VAL A 124 2.52 10.19 12.41
CA VAL A 124 2.69 8.94 11.64
C VAL A 124 4.12 8.45 11.75
N THR A 125 5.11 9.31 11.57
CA THR A 125 6.53 8.91 11.68
C THR A 125 6.86 8.38 13.09
N ARG A 126 6.33 9.02 14.14
CA ARG A 126 6.48 8.47 15.51
C ARG A 126 5.84 7.10 15.67
N PHE A 127 4.66 6.91 15.09
CA PHE A 127 3.95 5.63 15.11
C PHE A 127 4.73 4.53 14.38
N GLU A 128 5.27 4.82 13.19
CA GLU A 128 6.09 3.87 12.43
C GLU A 128 7.39 3.51 13.16
N ASN A 129 8.02 4.48 13.82
CA ASN A 129 9.19 4.21 14.66
C ASN A 129 8.85 3.31 15.86
N GLN A 130 7.67 3.45 16.45
CA GLN A 130 7.20 2.54 17.51
C GLN A 130 6.96 1.14 16.95
N LEU A 131 6.31 1.01 15.79
CA LEU A 131 6.13 -0.29 15.13
C LEU A 131 7.47 -0.98 14.86
N ALA A 132 8.44 -0.25 14.34
CA ALA A 132 9.77 -0.78 14.07
C ALA A 132 10.51 -1.19 15.37
N ALA A 133 10.35 -0.42 16.45
CA ALA A 133 10.92 -0.77 17.77
C ALA A 133 10.30 -2.05 18.37
N GLU A 134 9.04 -2.34 18.03
CA GLU A 134 8.33 -3.59 18.38
C GLU A 134 8.60 -4.73 17.38
N GLY A 135 9.55 -4.55 16.45
CA GLY A 135 9.99 -5.58 15.52
C GLY A 135 9.19 -5.67 14.21
N VAL A 136 8.27 -4.75 13.95
CA VAL A 136 7.53 -4.72 12.69
C VAL A 136 8.42 -4.19 11.56
N THR A 137 8.59 -4.95 10.49
CA THR A 137 9.24 -4.48 9.26
C THR A 137 8.21 -3.80 8.37
N LEU A 138 8.44 -2.53 8.02
CA LEU A 138 7.52 -1.74 7.20
C LEU A 138 8.06 -1.57 5.77
N LEU A 139 7.27 -1.97 4.78
CA LEU A 139 7.48 -1.67 3.37
C LEU A 139 6.40 -0.71 2.88
N LYS A 140 6.78 0.51 2.52
CA LYS A 140 5.86 1.54 2.04
C LYS A 140 5.94 1.65 0.54
N LEU A 141 4.91 1.18 -0.15
CA LEU A 141 4.83 1.14 -1.61
C LEU A 141 3.90 2.24 -2.12
N TRP A 142 4.39 3.03 -3.07
CA TRP A 142 3.58 3.95 -3.84
C TRP A 142 3.51 3.49 -5.30
N LEU A 143 2.39 2.88 -5.66
CA LEU A 143 2.12 2.43 -7.02
C LEU A 143 1.69 3.62 -7.87
N HIS A 144 2.40 3.87 -8.95
CA HIS A 144 2.09 4.96 -9.85
C HIS A 144 1.96 4.49 -11.30
N LEU A 145 1.07 5.14 -12.03
CA LEU A 145 0.98 5.03 -13.48
C LEU A 145 1.81 6.14 -14.11
N ASP A 146 2.37 5.89 -15.28
CA ASP A 146 2.94 6.94 -16.11
C ASP A 146 1.85 7.89 -16.63
N ASP A 147 2.26 9.07 -17.11
CA ASP A 147 1.33 10.13 -17.51
C ASP A 147 0.43 9.68 -18.68
N ASP A 148 0.91 8.80 -19.57
CA ASP A 148 0.13 8.29 -20.70
C ASP A 148 -1.00 7.36 -20.23
N HIS A 149 -0.73 6.48 -19.29
CA HIS A 149 -1.75 5.58 -18.71
C HIS A 149 -2.70 6.32 -17.77
N ALA A 150 -2.22 7.36 -17.06
CA ALA A 150 -3.05 8.18 -16.19
C ALA A 150 -4.10 9.01 -16.97
N GLN A 151 -3.82 9.36 -18.23
CA GLN A 151 -4.76 10.09 -19.09
C GLN A 151 -5.90 9.22 -19.62
N HIS A 152 -5.72 7.88 -19.66
CA HIS A 152 -6.70 6.90 -20.11
C HIS A 152 -7.60 6.39 -18.96
N TYR A 153 -7.87 7.24 -17.99
CA TYR A 153 -8.81 6.91 -16.91
C TYR A 153 -10.18 6.58 -17.54
N PRO A 154 -10.74 5.39 -17.33
CA PRO A 154 -12.01 5.04 -17.93
C PRO A 154 -13.09 6.02 -17.48
N PRO A 155 -14.05 6.37 -18.40
CA PRO A 155 -15.17 7.22 -18.03
C PRO A 155 -15.91 6.67 -16.81
N ARG A 156 -16.49 7.57 -16.01
CA ARG A 156 -17.26 7.30 -14.78
C ARG A 156 -18.23 6.11 -14.86
N GLU A 157 -18.78 5.85 -16.05
CA GLU A 157 -19.72 4.75 -16.31
C GLU A 157 -19.08 3.36 -16.28
N GLN A 158 -17.81 3.25 -16.66
CA GLN A 158 -17.05 1.99 -16.59
C GLN A 158 -16.44 1.75 -15.21
N GLN A 159 -16.26 2.79 -14.39
CA GLN A 159 -15.78 2.68 -13.02
C GLN A 159 -16.81 2.06 -12.07
N LYS A 160 -18.11 2.09 -12.41
CA LYS A 160 -19.17 1.46 -11.60
C LYS A 160 -18.98 -0.04 -11.35
N GLN A 161 -18.24 -0.71 -12.22
CA GLN A 161 -17.97 -2.14 -12.11
C GLN A 161 -16.92 -2.46 -11.01
N TYR A 162 -16.10 -1.46 -10.62
CA TYR A 162 -15.09 -1.57 -9.56
C TYR A 162 -15.55 -0.95 -8.23
N ASP A 163 -16.81 -0.53 -8.16
CA ASP A 163 -17.45 0.07 -6.99
C ASP A 163 -17.64 -0.95 -5.86
N SER A 164 -16.56 -1.34 -5.20
CA SER A 164 -16.68 -1.80 -3.83
C SER A 164 -17.12 -0.61 -2.96
N LEU A 165 -17.96 -0.85 -1.95
CA LEU A 165 -18.40 0.17 -0.99
C LEU A 165 -17.24 1.02 -0.43
N ALA A 166 -16.04 0.45 -0.36
CA ALA A 166 -14.83 1.14 0.02
C ALA A 166 -14.43 2.25 -0.97
N MET A 167 -14.57 2.05 -2.27
CA MET A 167 -14.16 3.03 -3.28
C MET A 167 -15.11 4.24 -3.34
N ARG A 168 -16.39 4.09 -3.05
CA ARG A 168 -17.35 5.21 -3.03
C ARG A 168 -17.03 6.27 -1.96
N GLU A 169 -16.55 5.85 -0.81
CA GLU A 169 -16.20 6.76 0.27
C GLU A 169 -14.83 7.41 0.10
N TRP A 170 -13.96 6.78 -0.71
CA TRP A 170 -12.60 7.24 -0.96
C TRP A 170 -12.52 8.26 -2.09
N GLY A 171 -13.60 8.44 -2.81
CA GLY A 171 -13.82 9.53 -3.74
C GLY A 171 -13.36 9.23 -5.16
N GLU A 172 -14.29 9.45 -6.04
CA GLU A 172 -14.04 9.60 -7.46
C GLU A 172 -13.07 10.76 -7.68
N PHE A 173 -11.90 10.49 -8.23
CA PHE A 173 -10.96 11.54 -8.61
C PHE A 173 -11.20 11.95 -10.07
N SER A 174 -11.43 13.23 -10.29
CA SER A 174 -11.29 13.83 -11.61
C SER A 174 -9.79 13.92 -11.97
N THR A 175 -9.47 14.10 -13.25
CA THR A 175 -8.08 14.33 -13.68
C THR A 175 -7.39 15.51 -12.95
N THR A 176 -8.15 16.55 -12.59
CA THR A 176 -7.67 17.69 -11.81
C THR A 176 -7.41 17.32 -10.34
N GLU A 177 -8.24 16.47 -9.75
CA GLU A 177 -8.03 15.94 -8.40
C GLU A 177 -6.83 15.00 -8.35
N TYR A 178 -6.59 14.27 -9.42
CA TYR A 178 -5.44 13.38 -9.57
C TYR A 178 -4.10 14.12 -9.44
N THR A 179 -3.96 15.27 -10.08
CA THR A 179 -2.76 16.12 -9.93
C THR A 179 -2.57 16.57 -8.49
N LYS A 180 -3.64 16.99 -7.80
CA LYS A 180 -3.57 17.41 -6.40
C LYS A 180 -3.23 16.24 -5.47
N VAL A 181 -3.74 15.04 -5.74
CA VAL A 181 -3.38 13.84 -4.97
C VAL A 181 -1.90 13.50 -5.17
N ARG A 182 -1.38 13.61 -6.39
CA ARG A 182 0.04 13.38 -6.70
C ARG A 182 0.96 14.38 -5.97
N GLU A 183 0.59 15.65 -5.95
CA GLU A 183 1.31 16.68 -5.19
C GLU A 183 1.29 16.41 -3.68
N ALA A 184 0.12 16.09 -3.14
CA ALA A 184 -0.03 15.73 -1.73
C ALA A 184 0.77 14.46 -1.38
N ALA A 185 0.80 13.46 -2.27
CA ALA A 185 1.56 12.23 -2.10
C ALA A 185 3.07 12.47 -2.11
N LYS A 186 3.56 13.32 -3.02
CA LYS A 186 4.96 13.74 -3.05
C LYS A 186 5.36 14.35 -1.71
N ARG A 187 4.56 15.29 -1.22
CA ARG A 187 4.80 15.94 0.06
C ARG A 187 4.73 14.97 1.25
N MET A 188 3.78 14.05 1.23
CA MET A 188 3.68 12.98 2.23
C MET A 188 4.96 12.13 2.24
N SER A 189 5.41 11.70 1.08
CA SER A 189 6.64 10.91 0.93
C SER A 189 7.88 11.66 1.45
N GLU A 190 8.03 12.94 1.11
CA GLU A 190 9.14 13.78 1.59
C GLU A 190 9.16 13.94 3.12
N LEU A 191 7.98 14.04 3.75
CA LEU A 191 7.85 14.23 5.20
C LEU A 191 8.00 12.94 6.02
N THR A 192 7.78 11.78 5.39
CA THR A 192 7.68 10.52 6.13
C THR A 192 8.62 9.41 5.64
N SER A 193 9.42 9.67 4.59
CA SER A 193 10.46 8.73 4.18
C SER A 193 11.60 8.76 5.18
N THR A 194 11.81 7.67 5.89
CA THR A 194 12.88 7.52 6.89
C THR A 194 13.86 6.44 6.45
N THR A 195 15.02 6.35 7.11
CA THR A 195 15.99 5.26 6.86
C THR A 195 15.45 3.88 7.25
N ILE A 196 14.52 3.83 8.22
CA ILE A 196 13.91 2.59 8.70
C ILE A 196 12.78 2.15 7.78
N ALA A 197 11.98 3.10 7.28
CA ALA A 197 10.83 2.83 6.42
C ALA A 197 10.75 3.89 5.30
N PRO A 198 11.56 3.76 4.24
CA PRO A 198 11.49 4.65 3.08
C PRO A 198 10.26 4.36 2.24
N TRP A 199 9.77 5.37 1.51
CA TRP A 199 8.80 5.17 0.44
C TRP A 199 9.48 4.62 -0.81
N ILE A 200 8.95 3.56 -1.35
CA ILE A 200 9.39 2.90 -2.57
C ILE A 200 8.40 3.23 -3.68
N GLN A 201 8.89 3.89 -4.73
CA GLN A 201 8.08 4.18 -5.92
C GLN A 201 8.03 2.93 -6.81
N VAL A 202 6.82 2.52 -7.18
CA VAL A 202 6.58 1.31 -7.96
C VAL A 202 5.86 1.67 -9.24
N ALA A 203 6.54 1.56 -10.38
CA ALA A 203 5.91 1.72 -11.69
C ALA A 203 4.93 0.57 -11.94
N SER A 204 3.69 0.89 -12.30
CA SER A 204 2.58 -0.06 -12.35
C SER A 204 1.90 -0.15 -13.72
N SER A 205 2.48 0.44 -14.75
CA SER A 205 1.97 0.36 -16.13
C SER A 205 2.13 -1.05 -16.73
N ASP A 206 3.13 -1.84 -16.25
CA ASP A 206 3.32 -3.26 -16.55
C ASP A 206 3.12 -4.06 -15.26
N ALA A 207 2.02 -4.81 -15.19
CA ALA A 207 1.65 -5.57 -14.00
C ALA A 207 2.66 -6.68 -13.67
N GLU A 208 3.18 -7.40 -14.67
CA GLU A 208 4.15 -8.48 -14.46
C GLU A 208 5.49 -7.93 -13.94
N ALA A 209 5.97 -6.83 -14.52
CA ALA A 209 7.19 -6.16 -14.06
C ALA A 209 7.02 -5.59 -12.64
N ARG A 210 5.85 -4.98 -12.32
CA ARG A 210 5.49 -4.50 -11.00
C ARG A 210 5.56 -5.62 -9.96
N ASP A 211 4.88 -6.75 -10.23
CA ASP A 211 4.74 -7.85 -9.29
C ASP A 211 6.10 -8.51 -9.02
N LEU A 212 6.91 -8.73 -10.07
CA LEU A 212 8.28 -9.21 -9.94
C LEU A 212 9.18 -8.23 -9.15
N TYR A 213 9.02 -6.93 -9.38
CA TYR A 213 9.80 -5.93 -8.65
C TYR A 213 9.46 -5.93 -7.16
N VAL A 214 8.16 -5.90 -6.83
CA VAL A 214 7.73 -5.92 -5.42
C VAL A 214 8.08 -7.24 -4.74
N GLY A 215 7.99 -8.38 -5.45
CA GLY A 215 8.41 -9.67 -4.92
C GLY A 215 9.90 -9.72 -4.55
N LYS A 216 10.75 -9.03 -5.29
CA LYS A 216 12.20 -8.95 -4.98
C LYS A 216 12.53 -8.01 -3.81
N LEU A 217 11.59 -7.20 -3.35
CA LEU A 217 11.75 -6.35 -2.17
C LEU A 217 11.40 -7.08 -0.87
N LEU A 218 10.66 -8.18 -0.99
CA LEU A 218 10.30 -9.06 0.12
C LEU A 218 11.38 -10.09 0.41
#